data_d2e64f5e81a40c9da5f35480f7b9aa58
#
_entry.id   d2e64f5e81a40c9da5f35480f7b9aa58
#
_cell.length_a   1.000
_cell.length_b   1.000
_cell.length_c   1.000
_cell.angle_alpha   90.00
_cell.angle_beta   90.00
_cell.angle_gamma   90.00
#
_symmetry.space_group_name_H-M   'P 1'
#
loop_
_entity.id
_entity.type
_entity.pdbx_description
1 polymer ?
#
loop_
_entity_poly.entity_id
_entity_poly.type
_entity_poly.pdbx_seq_one_letter_code
_entity_poly.pdbx_strand_id
1 'polypeptide(L)'
;MHSQVTLTIKQIHELLLNVATVRPVFIWGPPGVGKSSLVEQFATSLGLECVALLGSQLAPEDLIGIPKIEGNVSRFYPPSMIVREREFVLFIDELNIASQEIQKAFYSLILDKRIGEYRLPPGSIIIGAGNRAHDAALAKQMPSALVNRMVHVHRKYIAHPCYLEELLRGNTSIALHNPA
;
A
#
# COMPACT_ATOMS: atom_id res chain seq x y z
N MET A 1 -10.09 17.00 17.38
CA MET A 1 -10.01 15.52 17.32
C MET A 1 -10.64 15.07 16.02
N HIS A 2 -9.84 14.62 15.05
CA HIS A 2 -10.41 14.01 13.86
C HIS A 2 -10.86 12.58 14.24
N SER A 3 -12.16 12.32 14.18
CA SER A 3 -12.70 10.98 14.40
C SER A 3 -12.18 10.07 13.28
N GLN A 4 -11.30 9.14 13.64
CA GLN A 4 -10.79 8.12 12.71
C GLN A 4 -11.93 7.14 12.43
N VAL A 5 -12.41 7.12 11.20
CA VAL A 5 -13.43 6.15 10.77
C VAL A 5 -12.75 4.79 10.58
N THR A 6 -13.15 3.83 11.42
CA THR A 6 -12.67 2.44 11.35
C THR A 6 -13.69 1.59 10.59
N LEU A 7 -13.23 0.89 9.55
CA LEU A 7 -14.06 0.10 8.65
C LEU A 7 -13.74 -1.40 8.73
N THR A 8 -14.75 -2.22 8.51
CA THR A 8 -14.60 -3.67 8.31
C THR A 8 -14.01 -3.96 6.93
N ILE A 9 -13.54 -5.19 6.67
CA ILE A 9 -13.03 -5.60 5.35
C ILE A 9 -14.07 -5.34 4.25
N LYS A 10 -15.32 -5.71 4.47
CA LYS A 10 -16.40 -5.52 3.49
C LYS A 10 -16.62 -4.06 3.17
N GLN A 11 -16.65 -3.20 4.19
CA GLN A 11 -16.81 -1.76 3.99
C GLN A 11 -15.61 -1.12 3.28
N ILE A 12 -14.37 -1.59 3.56
CA ILE A 12 -13.19 -1.12 2.85
C ILE A 12 -13.26 -1.57 1.38
N HIS A 13 -13.65 -2.82 1.11
CA HIS A 13 -13.81 -3.30 -0.27
C HIS A 13 -14.83 -2.46 -1.05
N GLU A 14 -15.99 -2.17 -0.47
CA GLU A 14 -17.00 -1.29 -1.07
C GLU A 14 -16.47 0.13 -1.30
N LEU A 15 -15.70 0.66 -0.35
CA LEU A 15 -15.05 1.97 -0.50
C LEU A 15 -14.03 1.94 -1.64
N LEU A 16 -13.20 0.90 -1.75
CA LEU A 16 -12.23 0.77 -2.83
C LEU A 16 -12.91 0.77 -4.20
N LEU A 17 -14.02 0.05 -4.36
CA LEU A 17 -14.79 0.02 -5.62
C LEU A 17 -15.29 1.40 -6.04
N ASN A 18 -15.65 2.26 -5.09
CA ASN A 18 -16.22 3.57 -5.38
C ASN A 18 -15.17 4.69 -5.43
N VAL A 19 -14.04 4.56 -4.73
CA VAL A 19 -13.10 5.65 -4.51
C VAL A 19 -11.75 5.40 -5.17
N ALA A 20 -11.22 4.17 -5.13
CA ALA A 20 -9.85 3.89 -5.54
C ALA A 20 -9.62 4.10 -7.05
N THR A 21 -10.67 4.01 -7.87
CA THR A 21 -10.63 4.32 -9.30
C THR A 21 -10.39 5.80 -9.60
N VAL A 22 -10.78 6.68 -8.66
CA VAL A 22 -10.70 8.14 -8.82
C VAL A 22 -9.56 8.74 -8.00
N ARG A 23 -9.32 8.23 -6.79
CA ARG A 23 -8.30 8.75 -5.87
C ARG A 23 -7.51 7.62 -5.23
N PRO A 24 -6.20 7.82 -5.02
CA PRO A 24 -5.40 6.87 -4.26
C PRO A 24 -5.96 6.69 -2.84
N VAL A 25 -5.96 5.45 -2.36
CA VAL A 25 -6.43 5.09 -1.01
C VAL A 25 -5.27 4.59 -0.17
N PHE A 26 -5.23 4.96 1.11
CA PHE A 26 -4.26 4.46 2.06
C PHE A 26 -4.95 3.70 3.19
N ILE A 27 -4.57 2.45 3.38
CA ILE A 27 -5.17 1.54 4.36
C ILE A 27 -4.28 1.43 5.59
N TRP A 28 -4.76 1.96 6.71
CA TRP A 28 -4.11 1.83 8.00
C TRP A 28 -4.59 0.59 8.76
N GLY A 29 -3.67 -0.14 9.37
CA GLY A 29 -4.02 -1.25 10.24
C GLY A 29 -2.79 -1.99 10.74
N PRO A 30 -2.89 -2.76 11.83
CA PRO A 30 -1.77 -3.52 12.37
C PRO A 30 -1.26 -4.57 11.36
N PRO A 31 -0.04 -5.08 11.55
CA PRO A 31 0.46 -6.20 10.76
C PRO A 31 -0.47 -7.42 10.83
N GLY A 32 -0.49 -8.24 9.79
CA GLY A 32 -1.24 -9.50 9.78
C GLY A 32 -2.78 -9.39 9.70
N VAL A 33 -3.34 -8.18 9.59
CA VAL A 33 -4.80 -8.01 9.47
C VAL A 33 -5.35 -8.29 8.06
N GLY A 34 -4.51 -8.75 7.10
CA GLY A 34 -4.93 -9.08 5.74
C GLY A 34 -5.16 -7.84 4.85
N LYS A 35 -4.33 -6.79 4.97
CA LYS A 35 -4.40 -5.64 4.07
C LYS A 35 -4.07 -6.04 2.62
N SER A 36 -3.02 -6.83 2.44
CA SER A 36 -2.56 -7.30 1.13
C SER A 36 -3.60 -8.19 0.46
N SER A 37 -4.14 -9.19 1.20
CA SER A 37 -5.20 -10.07 0.68
C SER A 37 -6.48 -9.30 0.30
N LEU A 38 -6.80 -8.23 1.03
CA LEU A 38 -7.94 -7.37 0.69
C LEU A 38 -7.72 -6.67 -0.66
N VAL A 39 -6.52 -6.14 -0.91
CA VAL A 39 -6.19 -5.45 -2.16
C VAL A 39 -6.12 -6.43 -3.33
N GLU A 40 -5.57 -7.63 -3.12
CA GLU A 40 -5.56 -8.69 -4.13
C GLU A 40 -6.99 -9.13 -4.51
N GLN A 41 -7.87 -9.33 -3.54
CA GLN A 41 -9.29 -9.64 -3.78
C GLN A 41 -9.99 -8.50 -4.53
N PHE A 42 -9.71 -7.26 -4.17
CA PHE A 42 -10.22 -6.09 -4.89
C PHE A 42 -9.75 -6.08 -6.35
N ALA A 43 -8.45 -6.26 -6.62
CA ALA A 43 -7.92 -6.31 -7.97
C ALA A 43 -8.57 -7.45 -8.79
N THR A 44 -8.68 -8.63 -8.18
CA THR A 44 -9.35 -9.80 -8.79
C THR A 44 -10.81 -9.51 -9.14
N SER A 45 -11.53 -8.80 -8.27
CA SER A 45 -12.94 -8.45 -8.51
C SER A 45 -13.14 -7.52 -9.71
N LEU A 46 -12.09 -6.76 -10.08
CA LEU A 46 -12.06 -5.90 -11.25
C LEU A 46 -11.45 -6.58 -12.50
N GLY A 47 -10.94 -7.80 -12.37
CA GLY A 47 -10.20 -8.48 -13.43
C GLY A 47 -8.83 -7.86 -13.72
N LEU A 48 -8.24 -7.13 -12.75
CA LEU A 48 -6.96 -6.45 -12.86
C LEU A 48 -5.83 -7.27 -12.21
N GLU A 49 -4.63 -7.17 -12.79
CA GLU A 49 -3.41 -7.66 -12.13
C GLU A 49 -3.14 -6.81 -10.87
N CYS A 50 -2.70 -7.45 -9.78
CA CYS A 50 -2.20 -6.76 -8.60
C CYS A 50 -0.66 -6.85 -8.56
N VAL A 51 0.00 -5.69 -8.66
CA VAL A 51 1.45 -5.58 -8.49
C VAL A 51 1.71 -5.05 -7.10
N ALA A 52 2.23 -5.90 -6.22
CA ALA A 52 2.53 -5.54 -4.83
C ALA A 52 4.01 -5.19 -4.68
N LEU A 53 4.28 -4.05 -4.06
CA LEU A 53 5.62 -3.58 -3.70
C LEU A 53 5.69 -3.39 -2.18
N LEU A 54 6.78 -3.87 -1.57
CA LEU A 54 7.03 -3.66 -0.15
C LEU A 54 7.94 -2.44 0.04
N GLY A 55 7.36 -1.31 0.39
CA GLY A 55 8.05 -0.01 0.45
C GLY A 55 9.26 0.01 1.37
N SER A 56 9.25 -0.78 2.45
CA SER A 56 10.37 -0.90 3.39
C SER A 56 11.61 -1.61 2.81
N GLN A 57 11.44 -2.40 1.76
CA GLN A 57 12.52 -3.17 1.13
C GLN A 57 13.04 -2.56 -0.18
N LEU A 58 12.38 -1.53 -0.69
CA LEU A 58 12.78 -0.90 -1.95
C LEU A 58 13.97 0.02 -1.75
N ALA A 59 14.89 0.00 -2.72
CA ALA A 59 15.87 1.05 -2.95
C ALA A 59 15.32 2.08 -3.95
N PRO A 60 15.81 3.34 -3.97
CA PRO A 60 15.35 4.34 -4.94
C PRO A 60 15.45 3.88 -6.40
N GLU A 61 16.47 3.12 -6.72
CA GLU A 61 16.73 2.55 -8.06
C GLU A 61 15.64 1.56 -8.49
N ASP A 62 15.04 0.85 -7.52
CA ASP A 62 13.95 -0.09 -7.77
C ASP A 62 12.65 0.59 -8.23
N LEU A 63 12.55 1.91 -8.01
CA LEU A 63 11.42 2.70 -8.46
C LEU A 63 11.77 3.58 -9.66
N ILE A 64 12.82 4.39 -9.54
CA ILE A 64 13.18 5.38 -10.57
C ILE A 64 13.76 4.69 -11.81
N GLY A 65 14.34 3.51 -11.62
CA GLY A 65 15.05 2.78 -12.66
C GLY A 65 16.51 3.20 -12.81
N ILE A 66 17.16 2.66 -13.82
CA ILE A 66 18.58 2.86 -14.08
C ILE A 66 18.74 3.86 -15.24
N PRO A 67 19.59 4.88 -15.08
CA PRO A 67 19.89 5.79 -16.19
C PRO A 67 20.72 5.06 -17.28
N LYS A 68 20.32 5.22 -18.52
CA LYS A 68 21.06 4.79 -19.70
C LYS A 68 21.34 5.98 -20.60
N ILE A 69 22.55 6.07 -21.12
CA ILE A 69 22.92 7.11 -22.06
C ILE A 69 22.52 6.67 -23.46
N GLU A 70 21.70 7.48 -24.11
CA GLU A 70 21.28 7.32 -25.51
C GLU A 70 21.68 8.57 -26.30
N GLY A 71 22.74 8.43 -27.09
CA GLY A 71 23.35 9.59 -27.76
C GLY A 71 23.91 10.60 -26.75
N ASN A 72 23.36 11.83 -26.73
CA ASN A 72 23.77 12.91 -25.83
C ASN A 72 22.80 13.14 -24.66
N VAL A 73 21.86 12.23 -24.43
CA VAL A 73 20.86 12.36 -23.36
C VAL A 73 20.88 11.15 -22.46
N SER A 74 20.60 11.37 -21.19
CA SER A 74 20.37 10.30 -20.22
C SER A 74 18.87 10.06 -20.08
N ARG A 75 18.43 8.80 -20.19
CA ARG A 75 17.07 8.37 -19.96
C ARG A 75 17.00 7.37 -18.82
N PHE A 76 15.95 7.47 -18.02
CA PHE A 76 15.69 6.50 -16.95
C PHE A 76 14.75 5.39 -17.46
N TYR A 77 15.23 4.16 -17.39
CA TYR A 77 14.46 2.98 -17.72
C TYR A 77 13.80 2.43 -16.45
N PRO A 78 12.46 2.43 -16.38
CA PRO A 78 11.76 1.94 -15.20
C PRO A 78 11.99 0.43 -15.02
N PRO A 79 11.98 -0.05 -13.76
CA PRO A 79 12.16 -1.47 -13.48
C PRO A 79 10.99 -2.29 -14.01
N SER A 80 11.28 -3.48 -14.53
CA SER A 80 10.29 -4.39 -15.11
C SER A 80 9.17 -4.79 -14.14
N MET A 81 9.43 -4.72 -12.82
CA MET A 81 8.43 -5.03 -11.80
C MET A 81 7.21 -4.11 -11.83
N ILE A 82 7.34 -2.89 -12.39
CA ILE A 82 6.26 -1.88 -12.42
C ILE A 82 5.70 -1.71 -13.82
N VAL A 83 6.49 -1.99 -14.85
CA VAL A 83 6.08 -1.78 -16.24
C VAL A 83 4.99 -2.75 -16.65
N ARG A 84 3.85 -2.22 -17.07
CA ARG A 84 2.71 -2.98 -17.60
C ARG A 84 2.18 -2.29 -18.85
N GLU A 85 1.61 -3.07 -19.77
CA GLU A 85 0.96 -2.56 -20.97
C GLU A 85 -0.51 -2.22 -20.76
N ARG A 86 -1.14 -2.86 -19.75
CA ARG A 86 -2.55 -2.68 -19.39
C ARG A 86 -2.67 -2.10 -17.99
N GLU A 87 -3.85 -1.59 -17.69
CA GLU A 87 -4.21 -1.11 -16.36
C GLU A 87 -4.05 -2.22 -15.31
N PHE A 88 -3.64 -1.84 -14.13
CA PHE A 88 -3.39 -2.75 -13.02
C PHE A 88 -3.57 -2.03 -11.68
N VAL A 89 -3.65 -2.79 -10.61
CA VAL A 89 -3.62 -2.26 -9.25
C VAL A 89 -2.17 -2.27 -8.76
N LEU A 90 -1.61 -1.09 -8.50
CA LEU A 90 -0.34 -0.95 -7.83
C LEU A 90 -0.57 -0.84 -6.32
N PHE A 91 -0.16 -1.86 -5.60
CA PHE A 91 -0.24 -1.92 -4.16
C PHE A 91 1.12 -1.67 -3.52
N ILE A 92 1.19 -0.72 -2.60
CA ILE A 92 2.43 -0.33 -1.93
C ILE A 92 2.24 -0.57 -0.44
N ASP A 93 2.76 -1.71 0.04
CA ASP A 93 2.69 -2.03 1.46
C ASP A 93 3.84 -1.35 2.23
N GLU A 94 3.62 -1.11 3.51
CA GLU A 94 4.61 -0.51 4.42
C GLU A 94 5.17 0.85 3.95
N LEU A 95 4.39 1.62 3.17
CA LEU A 95 4.83 2.90 2.63
C LEU A 95 5.28 3.90 3.72
N ASN A 96 4.65 3.87 4.89
CA ASN A 96 4.97 4.81 5.98
C ASN A 96 6.28 4.50 6.71
N ILE A 97 6.87 3.31 6.55
CA ILE A 97 8.19 2.96 7.09
C ILE A 97 9.29 2.96 6.02
N ALA A 98 8.93 3.17 4.76
CA ALA A 98 9.88 3.34 3.68
C ALA A 98 10.84 4.53 3.93
N SER A 99 11.99 4.56 3.27
CA SER A 99 12.91 5.69 3.33
C SER A 99 12.26 6.97 2.78
N GLN A 100 12.80 8.14 3.14
CA GLN A 100 12.26 9.40 2.64
C GLN A 100 12.40 9.54 1.12
N GLU A 101 13.46 8.98 0.54
CA GLU A 101 13.72 8.96 -0.89
C GLU A 101 12.64 8.15 -1.60
N ILE A 102 12.30 6.98 -1.07
CA ILE A 102 11.22 6.13 -1.58
C ILE A 102 9.88 6.87 -1.46
N GLN A 103 9.57 7.47 -0.32
CA GLN A 103 8.33 8.22 -0.15
C GLN A 103 8.22 9.40 -1.13
N LYS A 104 9.34 10.08 -1.47
CA LYS A 104 9.36 11.12 -2.50
C LYS A 104 9.11 10.55 -3.91
N ALA A 105 9.68 9.40 -4.23
CA ALA A 105 9.44 8.74 -5.52
C ALA A 105 7.97 8.33 -5.66
N PHE A 106 7.36 7.79 -4.60
CA PHE A 106 5.94 7.48 -4.57
C PHE A 106 5.04 8.72 -4.64
N TYR A 107 5.51 9.87 -4.20
CA TYR A 107 4.74 11.10 -4.33
C TYR A 107 4.38 11.43 -5.78
N SER A 108 5.37 11.37 -6.69
CA SER A 108 5.13 11.58 -8.12
C SER A 108 4.23 10.50 -8.72
N LEU A 109 4.39 9.27 -8.26
CA LEU A 109 3.55 8.15 -8.69
C LEU A 109 2.09 8.34 -8.29
N ILE A 110 1.85 8.73 -7.03
CA ILE A 110 0.51 8.95 -6.49
C ILE A 110 -0.16 10.18 -7.14
N LEU A 111 0.63 11.23 -7.42
CA LEU A 111 0.10 12.48 -7.95
C LEU A 111 -0.14 12.40 -9.46
N ASP A 112 0.88 11.99 -10.19
CA ASP A 112 0.95 12.10 -11.66
C ASP A 112 0.80 10.75 -12.35
N LYS A 113 0.66 9.66 -11.59
CA LYS A 113 0.73 8.26 -12.10
C LYS A 113 1.98 8.03 -12.95
N ARG A 114 3.12 8.56 -12.51
CA ARG A 114 4.37 8.59 -13.25
C ARG A 114 5.57 8.26 -12.36
N ILE A 115 6.49 7.48 -12.90
CA ILE A 115 7.80 7.20 -12.31
C ILE A 115 8.87 7.54 -13.34
N GLY A 116 9.70 8.53 -13.07
CA GLY A 116 10.65 9.00 -14.07
C GLY A 116 9.95 9.38 -15.37
N GLU A 117 10.31 8.71 -16.47
CA GLU A 117 9.65 8.89 -17.77
C GLU A 117 8.47 7.96 -18.01
N TYR A 118 8.36 6.89 -17.22
CA TYR A 118 7.28 5.92 -17.36
C TYR A 118 5.97 6.42 -16.74
N ARG A 119 4.90 6.38 -17.52
CA ARG A 119 3.56 6.68 -17.06
C ARG A 119 2.75 5.39 -16.92
N LEU A 120 2.08 5.22 -15.80
CA LEU A 120 1.18 4.08 -15.60
C LEU A 120 0.08 4.10 -16.67
N PRO A 121 -0.33 2.93 -17.18
CA PRO A 121 -1.46 2.82 -18.10
C PRO A 121 -2.71 3.52 -17.53
N PRO A 122 -3.51 4.21 -18.39
CA PRO A 122 -4.77 4.80 -17.99
C PRO A 122 -5.67 3.74 -17.34
N GLY A 123 -6.39 4.10 -16.27
CA GLY A 123 -7.20 3.14 -15.51
C GLY A 123 -6.45 2.47 -14.35
N SER A 124 -5.12 2.52 -14.31
CA SER A 124 -4.37 1.94 -13.17
C SER A 124 -4.73 2.59 -11.84
N ILE A 125 -4.85 1.76 -10.81
CA ILE A 125 -5.28 2.12 -9.47
C ILE A 125 -4.09 2.04 -8.52
N ILE A 126 -3.95 3.02 -7.61
CA ILE A 126 -2.87 3.06 -6.62
C ILE A 126 -3.47 2.93 -5.23
N ILE A 127 -3.00 1.94 -4.48
CA ILE A 127 -3.40 1.70 -3.10
C ILE A 127 -2.13 1.59 -2.26
N GLY A 128 -2.04 2.38 -1.19
CA GLY A 128 -0.99 2.28 -0.19
C GLY A 128 -1.50 1.59 1.07
N ALA A 129 -0.59 0.99 1.83
CA ALA A 129 -0.89 0.51 3.16
C ALA A 129 0.25 0.82 4.12
N GLY A 130 -0.08 0.82 5.41
CA GLY A 130 0.90 1.03 6.45
C GLY A 130 0.39 0.67 7.84
N ASN A 131 1.32 0.59 8.77
CA ASN A 131 1.05 0.30 10.17
C ASN A 131 0.94 1.61 10.94
N ARG A 132 0.04 1.67 11.93
CA ARG A 132 -0.09 2.87 12.78
C ARG A 132 1.12 2.99 13.71
N ALA A 133 1.45 4.20 14.14
CA ALA A 133 2.62 4.46 14.99
C ALA A 133 2.63 3.67 16.30
N HIS A 134 1.45 3.36 16.87
CA HIS A 134 1.32 2.54 18.08
C HIS A 134 1.33 1.03 17.80
N ASP A 135 1.19 0.61 16.55
CA ASP A 135 1.22 -0.80 16.16
C ASP A 135 2.61 -1.25 15.68
N ALA A 136 3.52 -0.31 15.40
CA ALA A 136 4.86 -0.63 14.90
C ALA A 136 5.89 0.40 15.37
N ALA A 137 6.95 -0.06 16.02
CA ALA A 137 8.02 0.80 16.58
C ALA A 137 8.76 1.63 15.51
N LEU A 138 8.75 1.21 14.25
CA LEU A 138 9.40 1.88 13.12
C LEU A 138 8.46 2.77 12.31
N ALA A 139 7.17 2.86 12.68
CA ALA A 139 6.22 3.66 11.94
C ALA A 139 6.58 5.16 12.01
N LYS A 140 6.89 5.75 10.87
CA LYS A 140 7.20 7.17 10.73
C LYS A 140 5.95 7.95 10.32
N GLN A 141 5.94 9.23 10.64
CA GLN A 141 4.92 10.13 10.14
C GLN A 141 5.17 10.39 8.65
N MET A 142 4.18 10.13 7.82
CA MET A 142 4.27 10.41 6.39
C MET A 142 4.27 11.92 6.13
N PRO A 143 4.96 12.39 5.06
CA PRO A 143 4.90 13.77 4.65
C PRO A 143 3.45 14.24 4.41
N SER A 144 3.12 15.42 4.90
CA SER A 144 1.77 16.02 4.74
C SER A 144 1.32 16.08 3.28
N ALA A 145 2.27 16.26 2.38
CA ALA A 145 2.03 16.26 0.94
C ALA A 145 1.46 14.92 0.43
N LEU A 146 1.91 13.77 0.95
CA LEU A 146 1.33 12.46 0.64
C LEU A 146 -0.02 12.27 1.32
N VAL A 147 -0.10 12.60 2.61
CA VAL A 147 -1.32 12.43 3.40
C VAL A 147 -2.51 13.16 2.78
N ASN A 148 -2.33 14.41 2.35
CA ASN A 148 -3.40 15.24 1.82
C ASN A 148 -3.91 14.81 0.42
N ARG A 149 -3.25 13.87 -0.25
CA ARG A 149 -3.60 13.42 -1.60
C ARG A 149 -4.23 12.05 -1.66
N MET A 150 -4.28 11.37 -0.54
CA MET A 150 -4.85 10.03 -0.43
C MET A 150 -6.09 10.04 0.45
N VAL A 151 -7.01 9.13 0.18
CA VAL A 151 -8.13 8.86 1.08
C VAL A 151 -7.65 7.87 2.14
N HIS A 152 -7.65 8.28 3.40
CA HIS A 152 -7.18 7.44 4.50
C HIS A 152 -8.33 6.66 5.12
N VAL A 153 -8.16 5.35 5.20
CA VAL A 153 -9.10 4.43 5.86
C VAL A 153 -8.38 3.63 6.93
N HIS A 154 -9.05 3.42 8.06
CA HIS A 154 -8.53 2.60 9.15
C HIS A 154 -9.26 1.27 9.19
N ARG A 155 -8.50 0.19 9.11
CA ARG A 155 -9.07 -1.15 9.25
C ARG A 155 -9.39 -1.45 10.71
N LYS A 156 -10.64 -1.85 10.97
CA LYS A 156 -11.05 -2.37 12.26
C LYS A 156 -10.40 -3.73 12.50
N TYR A 157 -9.60 -3.85 13.54
CA TYR A 157 -9.13 -5.15 14.01
C TYR A 157 -10.32 -5.89 14.65
N ILE A 158 -10.62 -7.06 14.13
CA ILE A 158 -11.55 -8.00 14.76
C ILE A 158 -10.69 -9.22 15.08
N ALA A 159 -10.46 -9.49 16.36
CA ALA A 159 -9.77 -10.70 16.77
C ALA A 159 -10.53 -11.91 16.19
N HIS A 160 -9.79 -12.85 15.61
CA HIS A 160 -10.42 -14.06 15.08
C HIS A 160 -11.12 -14.80 16.22
N PRO A 161 -12.32 -15.36 16.04
CA PRO A 161 -13.07 -16.01 17.12
C PRO A 161 -12.28 -17.10 17.86
N CYS A 162 -11.42 -17.85 17.19
CA CYS A 162 -10.57 -18.86 17.83
C CYS A 162 -9.56 -18.25 18.80
N TYR A 163 -9.01 -17.05 18.56
CA TYR A 163 -8.15 -16.36 19.54
C TYR A 163 -8.91 -15.89 20.76
N LEU A 164 -10.17 -15.47 20.59
CA LEU A 164 -11.02 -15.09 21.71
C LEU A 164 -11.39 -16.29 22.59
N GLU A 165 -11.67 -17.45 21.99
CA GLU A 165 -11.95 -18.68 22.72
C GLU A 165 -10.74 -19.18 23.51
N GLU A 166 -9.53 -19.10 22.94
CA GLU A 166 -8.29 -19.50 23.62
C GLU A 166 -7.94 -18.54 24.77
N LEU A 167 -8.11 -17.22 24.60
CA LEU A 167 -7.96 -16.23 25.65
C LEU A 167 -8.98 -16.43 26.79
N LEU A 168 -10.21 -16.74 26.46
CA LEU A 168 -11.27 -17.00 27.44
C LEU A 168 -11.08 -18.31 28.21
N ARG A 169 -10.36 -19.29 27.62
CA ARG A 169 -9.98 -20.54 28.26
C ARG A 169 -8.77 -20.43 29.20
N GLY A 170 -8.19 -19.22 29.35
CA GLY A 170 -7.07 -18.96 30.30
C GLY A 170 -5.74 -19.53 29.86
N ASN A 171 -5.57 -19.88 28.60
CA ASN A 171 -4.29 -20.33 28.06
C ASN A 171 -3.40 -19.09 27.75
N THR A 172 -2.65 -18.63 28.73
CA THR A 172 -1.78 -17.45 28.69
C THR A 172 -0.45 -17.67 27.96
N SER A 173 -0.26 -18.79 27.29
CA SER A 173 0.99 -19.14 26.57
C SER A 173 0.85 -19.07 25.03
N ILE A 174 0.06 -18.15 24.52
CA ILE A 174 0.01 -17.92 23.08
C ILE A 174 1.13 -16.95 22.73
N ALA A 175 2.26 -17.49 22.31
CA ALA A 175 3.19 -16.74 21.48
C ALA A 175 2.41 -16.24 20.27
N LEU A 176 2.48 -14.93 20.01
CA LEU A 176 1.93 -14.31 18.81
C LEU A 176 2.55 -14.98 17.58
N HIS A 177 2.01 -16.13 17.18
CA HIS A 177 2.38 -16.78 15.95
C HIS A 177 1.60 -16.06 14.85
N ASN A 178 2.29 -15.24 14.09
CA ASN A 178 1.83 -14.72 12.82
C ASN A 178 1.65 -15.93 11.88
N PRO A 179 0.46 -16.25 11.40
CA PRO A 179 0.36 -17.15 10.26
C PRO A 179 0.92 -16.42 9.05
N ALA A 180 1.92 -17.04 8.43
CA ALA A 180 2.51 -16.62 7.17
C ALA A 180 1.48 -16.52 6.04
#